data_c87eb90a2b6c75be35d6f9a42fe24283
#
_entry.id   c87eb90a2b6c75be35d6f9a42fe24283
#
_cell.length_a   1.000
_cell.length_b   1.000
_cell.length_c   1.000
_cell.angle_alpha   90.00
_cell.angle_beta   90.00
_cell.angle_gamma   90.00
#
_symmetry.space_group_name_H-M   'P 1'
#
loop_
_entity.id
_entity.type
_entity.pdbx_description
1 polymer ?
#
loop_
_entity_poly.entity_id
_entity_poly.type
_entity_poly.pdbx_seq_one_letter_code
_entity_poly.pdbx_strand_id
1 'polypeptide(L)'
;MAFLRHIALRTKDMEASRRFYETIGFVFVGYRGRGGLDLSDGTLNMTILQYNGTERPPFEEGTEFIHFGIIVEDLASIYNTLRDGGFELIMDNVKKGDEIDDDKPPDRSFKVADPDGNVVDITCAQDEWRCVTV
;
A
#
# COMPACT_ATOMS: atom_id res chain seq x y z
N MET A 1 -1.31 -23.13 -13.53
CA MET A 1 -1.32 -22.27 -12.33
C MET A 1 -1.11 -20.82 -12.77
N ALA A 2 -1.84 -19.89 -12.23
CA ALA A 2 -1.73 -18.48 -12.57
C ALA A 2 -1.15 -17.69 -11.39
N PHE A 3 -0.35 -16.68 -11.69
CA PHE A 3 0.25 -15.81 -10.68
C PHE A 3 -0.04 -14.35 -11.02
N LEU A 4 -0.44 -13.56 -10.02
CA LEU A 4 -0.50 -12.13 -10.19
C LEU A 4 0.94 -11.58 -10.25
N ARG A 5 1.28 -10.86 -11.33
CA ARG A 5 2.64 -10.36 -11.57
C ARG A 5 2.71 -8.89 -11.91
N HIS A 6 1.58 -8.24 -12.02
CA HIS A 6 1.55 -6.83 -12.39
C HIS A 6 0.29 -6.15 -11.87
N ILE A 7 0.47 -4.96 -11.31
CA ILE A 7 -0.60 -4.01 -11.02
C ILE A 7 -0.19 -2.63 -11.52
N ALA A 8 -1.16 -1.79 -11.83
CA ALA A 8 -0.92 -0.40 -12.21
C ALA A 8 -1.82 0.53 -11.40
N LEU A 9 -1.23 1.59 -10.90
CA LEU A 9 -1.90 2.63 -10.13
C LEU A 9 -1.70 3.99 -10.81
N ARG A 10 -2.64 4.89 -10.62
CA ARG A 10 -2.49 6.28 -11.06
C ARG A 10 -2.17 7.17 -9.87
N THR A 11 -1.36 8.19 -10.11
CA THR A 11 -0.94 9.14 -9.09
C THR A 11 -0.97 10.58 -9.60
N LYS A 12 -1.21 11.49 -8.71
CA LYS A 12 -1.02 12.93 -8.96
C LYS A 12 0.44 13.36 -8.76
N ASP A 13 1.18 12.65 -7.90
CA ASP A 13 2.57 12.93 -7.58
C ASP A 13 3.38 11.62 -7.57
N MET A 14 4.10 11.38 -8.66
CA MET A 14 4.87 10.14 -8.85
C MET A 14 5.97 9.97 -7.79
N GLU A 15 6.63 11.04 -7.38
CA GLU A 15 7.70 10.96 -6.40
C GLU A 15 7.16 10.70 -4.98
N ALA A 16 6.02 11.25 -4.64
CA ALA A 16 5.35 10.94 -3.39
C ALA A 16 4.91 9.48 -3.33
N SER A 17 4.30 8.97 -4.40
CA SER A 17 3.93 7.55 -4.51
C SER A 17 5.15 6.64 -4.46
N ARG A 18 6.22 6.98 -5.18
CA ARG A 18 7.47 6.23 -5.14
C ARG A 18 8.01 6.12 -3.71
N ARG A 19 8.13 7.24 -3.00
CA ARG A 19 8.62 7.24 -1.61
C ARG A 19 7.76 6.40 -0.69
N PHE A 20 6.44 6.47 -0.85
CA PHE A 20 5.51 5.67 -0.06
C PHE A 20 5.79 4.17 -0.22
N TYR A 21 5.82 3.66 -1.46
CA TYR A 21 6.02 2.23 -1.72
C TYR A 21 7.45 1.77 -1.41
N GLU A 22 8.46 2.60 -1.63
CA GLU A 22 9.83 2.32 -1.18
C GLU A 22 9.91 2.20 0.36
N THR A 23 9.16 3.00 1.10
CA THR A 23 9.08 2.92 2.57
C THR A 23 8.53 1.56 3.04
N ILE A 24 7.59 0.98 2.31
CA ILE A 24 7.02 -0.34 2.61
C ILE A 24 7.99 -1.47 2.24
N GLY A 25 8.90 -1.25 1.31
CA GLY A 25 9.90 -2.23 0.91
C GLY A 25 9.95 -2.54 -0.58
N PHE A 26 9.20 -1.84 -1.42
CA PHE A 26 9.36 -1.94 -2.86
C PHE A 26 10.65 -1.30 -3.32
N VAL A 27 11.22 -1.83 -4.36
CA VAL A 27 12.46 -1.31 -4.98
C VAL A 27 12.11 -0.56 -6.25
N PHE A 28 12.62 0.65 -6.39
CA PHE A 28 12.49 1.41 -7.63
C PHE A 28 13.26 0.73 -8.77
N VAL A 29 12.59 0.50 -9.87
CA VAL A 29 13.15 -0.16 -11.06
C VAL A 29 13.58 0.85 -12.11
N GLY A 30 12.77 1.86 -12.37
CA GLY A 30 13.08 2.88 -13.38
C GLY A 30 11.86 3.69 -13.82
N TYR A 31 12.12 4.77 -14.52
CA TYR A 31 11.08 5.55 -15.17
C TYR A 31 10.68 4.92 -16.50
N ARG A 32 9.38 5.06 -16.81
CA ARG A 32 8.84 4.74 -18.12
C ARG A 32 8.73 6.01 -18.98
N GLY A 33 8.86 5.88 -20.27
CA GLY A 33 8.42 6.93 -21.18
C GLY A 33 6.92 7.24 -20.98
N ARG A 34 6.47 8.45 -21.24
CA ARG A 34 5.08 8.89 -21.12
C ARG A 34 4.55 9.03 -19.68
N GLY A 35 5.41 9.38 -18.72
CA GLY A 35 4.97 9.74 -17.38
C GLY A 35 4.57 8.55 -16.52
N GLY A 36 5.49 7.64 -16.29
CA GLY A 36 5.32 6.53 -15.39
C GLY A 36 6.64 6.08 -14.78
N LEU A 37 6.55 5.25 -13.76
CA LEU A 37 7.69 4.55 -13.15
C LEU A 37 7.27 3.14 -12.73
N ASP A 38 8.27 2.30 -12.57
CA ASP A 38 8.09 0.93 -12.07
C ASP A 38 8.78 0.74 -10.72
N LEU A 39 8.08 0.04 -9.86
CA LEU A 39 8.54 -0.52 -8.60
C LEU A 39 8.35 -2.04 -8.61
N SER A 40 9.09 -2.75 -7.78
CA SER A 40 8.94 -4.20 -7.65
C SER A 40 9.27 -4.68 -6.24
N ASP A 41 8.61 -5.74 -5.80
CA ASP A 41 8.97 -6.52 -4.61
C ASP A 41 9.81 -7.77 -4.97
N GLY A 42 10.17 -7.92 -6.24
CA GLY A 42 10.87 -9.09 -6.78
C GLY A 42 9.95 -10.18 -7.34
N THR A 43 8.66 -10.13 -7.03
CA THR A 43 7.65 -11.08 -7.52
C THR A 43 6.59 -10.43 -8.39
N LEU A 44 6.31 -9.18 -8.14
CA LEU A 44 5.28 -8.38 -8.81
C LEU A 44 5.88 -7.06 -9.29
N ASN A 45 5.50 -6.64 -10.46
CA ASN A 45 5.75 -5.29 -10.98
C ASN A 45 4.57 -4.38 -10.62
N MET A 46 4.88 -3.24 -10.04
CA MET A 46 3.94 -2.16 -9.80
C MET A 46 4.29 -0.98 -10.70
N THR A 47 3.41 -0.63 -11.62
CA THR A 47 3.56 0.56 -12.44
C THR A 47 2.76 1.72 -11.85
N ILE A 48 3.41 2.83 -11.62
CA ILE A 48 2.78 4.09 -11.21
C ILE A 48 2.70 5.00 -12.45
N LEU A 49 1.49 5.40 -12.81
CA LEU A 49 1.21 6.22 -13.99
C LEU A 49 0.72 7.61 -13.57
N GLN A 50 1.22 8.64 -14.25
CA GLN A 50 0.74 10.00 -14.04
C GLN A 50 -0.76 10.12 -14.34
N TYR A 51 -1.49 10.76 -13.44
CA TYR A 51 -2.90 11.04 -13.63
C TYR A 51 -3.09 12.20 -14.61
N ASN A 52 -3.87 11.98 -15.66
CA ASN A 52 -4.06 12.92 -16.77
C ASN A 52 -5.44 13.53 -16.76
N GLY A 53 -6.04 13.81 -15.66
CA GLY A 53 -7.42 14.24 -15.74
C GLY A 53 -7.87 15.11 -14.60
N THR A 54 -9.17 15.32 -14.58
CA THR A 54 -9.91 15.95 -13.48
C THR A 54 -9.71 15.18 -12.19
N GLU A 55 -9.93 15.83 -11.08
CA GLU A 55 -9.77 15.22 -9.77
C GLU A 55 -10.56 13.91 -9.65
N ARG A 56 -9.86 12.87 -9.25
CA ARG A 56 -10.47 11.61 -8.91
C ARG A 56 -11.12 11.76 -7.54
N PRO A 57 -12.41 11.39 -7.37
CA PRO A 57 -13.01 11.37 -6.06
C PRO A 57 -12.23 10.40 -5.15
N PRO A 58 -12.15 10.68 -3.85
CA PRO A 58 -11.53 9.76 -2.91
C PRO A 58 -12.25 8.40 -2.96
N PHE A 59 -11.48 7.32 -2.80
CA PHE A 59 -12.06 6.00 -2.67
C PHE A 59 -12.76 5.89 -1.32
N GLU A 60 -13.97 5.38 -1.37
CA GLU A 60 -14.64 4.89 -0.17
C GLU A 60 -14.53 3.37 -0.15
N GLU A 61 -14.12 2.82 0.97
CA GLU A 61 -14.10 1.37 1.15
C GLU A 61 -15.54 0.82 1.02
N GLY A 62 -15.72 -0.27 0.26
CA GLY A 62 -17.01 -0.87 -0.02
C GLY A 62 -17.64 -0.47 -1.34
N THR A 63 -17.03 0.43 -2.11
CA THR A 63 -17.43 0.70 -3.49
C THR A 63 -16.75 -0.26 -4.47
N GLU A 64 -15.93 0.07 -5.39
CA GLU A 64 -15.40 -0.89 -6.39
C GLU A 64 -14.13 -1.61 -5.91
N PHE A 65 -12.97 -1.30 -6.48
CA PHE A 65 -11.69 -1.82 -6.01
C PHE A 65 -11.31 -1.18 -4.68
N ILE A 66 -11.21 -1.98 -3.61
CA ILE A 66 -11.13 -1.49 -2.25
C ILE A 66 -9.68 -1.31 -1.79
N HIS A 67 -8.92 -2.37 -1.84
CA HIS A 67 -7.53 -2.38 -1.35
C HIS A 67 -6.75 -3.56 -1.91
N PHE A 68 -5.43 -3.50 -1.73
CA PHE A 68 -4.55 -4.65 -1.92
C PHE A 68 -3.67 -4.83 -0.69
N GLY A 69 -3.15 -6.03 -0.50
CA GLY A 69 -2.43 -6.40 0.70
C GLY A 69 -0.95 -6.68 0.47
N ILE A 70 -0.14 -6.35 1.47
CA ILE A 70 1.30 -6.54 1.48
C ILE A 70 1.69 -7.23 2.79
N ILE A 71 2.51 -8.29 2.70
CA ILE A 71 3.15 -8.92 3.85
C ILE A 71 4.53 -8.30 4.05
N VAL A 72 4.81 -7.87 5.29
CA VAL A 72 6.11 -7.32 5.69
C VAL A 72 6.68 -8.11 6.87
N GLU A 73 7.98 -8.08 7.04
CA GLU A 73 8.63 -8.77 8.17
C GLU A 73 8.53 -7.97 9.47
N ASP A 74 8.80 -6.67 9.42
CA ASP A 74 8.80 -5.78 10.59
C ASP A 74 7.66 -4.77 10.51
N LEU A 75 6.48 -5.18 10.99
CA LEU A 75 5.27 -4.36 10.97
C LEU A 75 5.44 -3.08 11.79
N ALA A 76 6.08 -3.18 12.96
CA ALA A 76 6.24 -2.04 13.86
C ALA A 76 7.11 -0.95 13.24
N SER A 77 8.21 -1.32 12.59
CA SER A 77 9.08 -0.37 11.90
C SER A 77 8.36 0.35 10.75
N ILE A 78 7.64 -0.40 9.93
CA ILE A 78 6.87 0.16 8.81
C ILE A 78 5.76 1.09 9.34
N TYR A 79 5.01 0.66 10.35
CA TYR A 79 3.96 1.46 10.96
C TYR A 79 4.50 2.80 11.48
N ASN A 80 5.58 2.77 12.27
CA ASN A 80 6.17 3.97 12.84
C ASN A 80 6.69 4.92 11.75
N THR A 81 7.34 4.40 10.73
CA THR A 81 7.87 5.21 9.64
C THR A 81 6.76 5.87 8.84
N LEU A 82 5.69 5.15 8.54
CA LEU A 82 4.53 5.70 7.83
C LEU A 82 3.79 6.75 8.67
N ARG A 83 3.59 6.48 9.95
CA ARG A 83 2.98 7.44 10.89
C ARG A 83 3.80 8.72 10.97
N ASP A 84 5.09 8.61 11.17
CA ASP A 84 6.01 9.75 11.31
C ASP A 84 6.18 10.50 9.98
N GLY A 85 5.99 9.83 8.86
CA GLY A 85 5.95 10.43 7.52
C GLY A 85 4.65 11.18 7.19
N GLY A 86 3.66 11.15 8.08
CA GLY A 86 2.39 11.85 7.91
C GLY A 86 1.40 11.15 6.97
N PHE A 87 1.59 9.86 6.68
CA PHE A 87 0.63 9.10 5.88
C PHE A 87 -0.62 8.78 6.69
N GLU A 88 -1.76 8.78 6.01
CA GLU A 88 -3.05 8.54 6.63
C GLU A 88 -3.23 7.07 7.01
N LEU A 89 -3.27 6.80 8.31
CA LEU A 89 -3.61 5.50 8.86
C LEU A 89 -5.13 5.37 8.90
N ILE A 90 -5.65 4.31 8.28
CA ILE A 90 -7.10 4.07 8.18
C ILE A 90 -7.50 3.14 9.32
N MET A 91 -8.20 3.72 10.30
CA MET A 91 -8.48 3.08 11.57
C MET A 91 -9.83 2.35 11.60
N ASP A 92 -10.77 2.72 10.75
CA ASP A 92 -12.18 2.32 10.87
C ASP A 92 -12.46 0.86 10.47
N ASN A 93 -11.48 0.15 9.92
CA ASN A 93 -11.66 -1.20 9.40
C ASN A 93 -10.76 -2.24 10.03
N VAL A 94 -10.28 -1.96 11.20
CA VAL A 94 -9.60 -2.97 12.00
C VAL A 94 -10.61 -4.04 12.37
N LYS A 95 -10.25 -5.29 12.15
CA LYS A 95 -11.06 -6.44 12.54
C LYS A 95 -11.51 -6.27 13.98
N LYS A 96 -12.79 -6.48 14.25
CA LYS A 96 -13.39 -6.31 15.58
C LYS A 96 -12.50 -6.90 16.67
N GLY A 97 -11.99 -6.06 17.56
CA GLY A 97 -11.21 -6.45 18.72
C GLY A 97 -9.82 -5.81 18.83
N ASP A 98 -9.30 -5.21 17.78
CA ASP A 98 -8.05 -4.47 17.87
C ASP A 98 -8.35 -3.01 18.24
N GLU A 99 -8.20 -2.67 19.49
CA GLU A 99 -8.13 -1.28 19.90
C GLU A 99 -6.84 -0.68 19.33
N ILE A 100 -6.99 0.36 18.54
CA ILE A 100 -5.84 1.09 18.02
C ILE A 100 -5.40 2.07 19.10
N ASP A 101 -4.23 1.80 19.63
CA ASP A 101 -3.49 2.73 20.46
C ASP A 101 -2.57 3.52 19.53
N ASP A 102 -2.82 4.82 19.36
CA ASP A 102 -1.99 5.69 18.52
C ASP A 102 -0.51 5.70 18.93
N ASP A 103 -0.21 5.30 20.16
CA ASP A 103 1.15 5.23 20.69
C ASP A 103 1.84 3.88 20.48
N LYS A 104 1.12 2.88 19.97
CA LYS A 104 1.66 1.52 19.76
C LYS A 104 1.39 1.02 18.35
N PRO A 105 2.39 0.38 17.71
CA PRO A 105 2.14 -0.35 16.47
C PRO A 105 1.13 -1.48 16.72
N PRO A 106 0.25 -1.77 15.78
CA PRO A 106 -0.61 -2.95 15.86
C PRO A 106 0.22 -4.24 15.81
N ASP A 107 -0.27 -5.30 16.44
CA ASP A 107 0.45 -6.56 16.53
C ASP A 107 0.40 -7.38 15.23
N ARG A 108 -0.61 -7.20 14.40
CA ARG A 108 -0.87 -8.08 13.25
C ARG A 108 -0.97 -7.36 11.92
N SER A 109 -1.79 -6.33 11.83
CA SER A 109 -2.06 -5.62 10.56
C SER A 109 -2.59 -4.22 10.79
N PHE A 110 -2.43 -3.38 9.77
CA PHE A 110 -3.07 -2.06 9.70
C PHE A 110 -3.32 -1.67 8.24
N LYS A 111 -4.17 -0.67 8.04
CA LYS A 111 -4.40 -0.07 6.72
C LYS A 111 -3.85 1.34 6.67
N VAL A 112 -3.36 1.72 5.52
CA VAL A 112 -2.80 3.05 5.26
C VAL A 112 -3.22 3.51 3.88
N ALA A 113 -3.45 4.81 3.72
CA ALA A 113 -3.68 5.40 2.41
C ALA A 113 -2.34 5.79 1.77
N ASP A 114 -2.17 5.44 0.50
CA ASP A 114 -1.08 6.01 -0.29
C ASP A 114 -1.35 7.50 -0.59
N PRO A 115 -0.42 8.24 -1.22
CA PRO A 115 -0.62 9.67 -1.49
C PRO A 115 -1.87 10.02 -2.33
N ASP A 116 -2.43 9.06 -3.04
CA ASP A 116 -3.64 9.22 -3.86
C ASP A 116 -4.91 8.66 -3.21
N GLY A 117 -4.82 8.19 -1.97
CA GLY A 117 -5.94 7.61 -1.24
C GLY A 117 -6.19 6.14 -1.56
N ASN A 118 -5.30 5.45 -2.29
CA ASN A 118 -5.44 4.01 -2.46
C ASN A 118 -5.16 3.32 -1.12
N VAL A 119 -6.06 2.41 -0.74
CA VAL A 119 -5.94 1.69 0.52
C VAL A 119 -4.96 0.53 0.37
N VAL A 120 -3.98 0.48 1.27
CA VAL A 120 -3.00 -0.61 1.36
C VAL A 120 -3.16 -1.29 2.72
N ASP A 121 -3.43 -2.60 2.70
CA ASP A 121 -3.50 -3.43 3.90
C ASP A 121 -2.12 -4.05 4.15
N ILE A 122 -1.52 -3.75 5.30
CA ILE A 122 -0.16 -4.21 5.63
C ILE A 122 -0.23 -5.15 6.82
N THR A 123 0.38 -6.32 6.70
CA THR A 123 0.40 -7.36 7.72
C THR A 123 1.78 -7.98 7.87
N CYS A 124 2.08 -8.49 9.07
CA CYS A 124 3.21 -9.41 9.30
C CYS A 124 2.75 -10.87 9.48
N ALA A 125 1.45 -11.10 9.44
CA ALA A 125 0.89 -12.43 9.65
C ALA A 125 0.90 -13.24 8.36
N GLN A 126 1.55 -14.40 8.38
CA GLN A 126 1.65 -15.30 7.23
C GLN A 126 0.33 -15.99 6.86
N ASP A 127 -0.62 -15.99 7.79
CA ASP A 127 -1.94 -16.58 7.63
C ASP A 127 -3.07 -15.54 7.43
N GLU A 128 -2.72 -14.29 7.15
CA GLU A 128 -3.72 -13.22 6.95
C GLU A 128 -4.67 -13.53 5.79
N TRP A 129 -4.13 -13.99 4.71
CA TRP A 129 -4.92 -14.36 3.52
C TRP A 129 -4.84 -15.85 3.22
N ARG A 130 -5.99 -16.45 2.99
CA ARG A 130 -6.11 -17.89 2.75
C ARG A 130 -5.32 -18.32 1.51
N CYS A 131 -4.65 -19.45 1.61
CA CYS A 131 -3.92 -20.08 0.51
C CYS A 131 -2.75 -19.26 -0.03
N VAL A 132 -2.30 -18.27 0.71
CA VAL A 132 -1.03 -17.58 0.41
C VAL A 132 0.09 -18.30 1.12
N THR A 133 1.10 -18.72 0.36
CA THR A 133 2.34 -19.32 0.86
C THR A 133 3.49 -18.44 0.41
N VAL A 134 4.24 -17.95 1.37
CA VAL A 134 5.39 -17.05 1.13
C VAL A 134 6.68 -17.80 1.35
#